data_ec77c0141b2e088df9fd257d90362050
#
_entry.id   ec77c0141b2e088df9fd257d90362050
#
_cell.length_a   1.000
_cell.length_b   1.000
_cell.length_c   1.000
_cell.angle_alpha   90.00
_cell.angle_beta   90.00
_cell.angle_gamma   90.00
#
_symmetry.space_group_name_H-M   'P 1'
#
loop_
_entity.id
_entity.type
_entity.pdbx_description
1 polymer ?
#
loop_
_entity_poly.entity_id
_entity_poly.type
_entity_poly.pdbx_seq_one_letter_code
_entity_poly.pdbx_strand_id
1 'polypeptide(L)'
;YNLSFMKKYFSKGDVKLIRCVGREQGLMVAKGNPLDIQKFADIAKDGVRYVNRQKGSGTRILADYLCKTEQIDMASVYGYEREEMTHTSVAAQIASGSADAGMGIYSAAKLYDLDFIPICVEEYDLIISDYAWNTPMVQQLMQVLKSDIFRQKIMELGGYQVHNAGDLFS
;
A
#
# COMPACT_ATOMS: atom_id res chain seq x y z
N TYR A 1 2.65 -6.69 12.25
CA TYR A 1 3.80 -5.89 11.76
C TYR A 1 3.94 -4.59 12.56
N ASN A 2 2.98 -3.67 12.53
CA ASN A 2 3.06 -2.34 13.14
C ASN A 2 3.37 -2.37 14.66
N LEU A 3 2.69 -3.23 15.42
CA LEU A 3 2.94 -3.41 16.86
C LEU A 3 4.36 -3.89 17.17
N SER A 4 4.90 -4.80 16.35
CA SER A 4 6.26 -5.32 16.53
C SER A 4 7.30 -4.24 16.28
N PHE A 5 7.09 -3.42 15.25
CA PHE A 5 7.94 -2.29 14.92
C PHE A 5 7.87 -1.21 16.00
N MET A 6 6.67 -0.88 16.46
CA MET A 6 6.49 0.09 17.54
C MET A 6 7.28 -0.31 18.79
N LYS A 7 7.16 -1.57 19.22
CA LYS A 7 7.89 -2.08 20.40
C LYS A 7 9.41 -2.07 20.25
N LYS A 8 9.91 -2.12 19.00
CA LYS A 8 11.35 -2.08 18.72
C LYS A 8 11.95 -0.69 18.83
N TYR A 9 11.20 0.34 18.46
CA TYR A 9 11.72 1.71 18.33
C TYR A 9 11.25 2.67 19.42
N PHE A 10 10.20 2.34 20.16
CA PHE A 10 9.61 3.19 21.19
C PHE A 10 9.49 2.44 22.50
N SER A 11 9.76 3.14 23.62
CA SER A 11 9.49 2.62 24.95
C SER A 11 7.98 2.59 25.24
N LYS A 12 7.58 1.71 26.16
CA LYS A 12 6.16 1.60 26.54
C LYS A 12 5.67 2.92 27.12
N GLY A 13 4.67 3.51 26.51
CA GLY A 13 4.06 4.77 26.93
C GLY A 13 4.53 6.00 26.16
N ASP A 14 5.60 5.92 25.36
CA ASP A 14 6.09 7.06 24.57
C ASP A 14 5.15 7.43 23.42
N VAL A 15 4.45 6.42 22.89
CA VAL A 15 3.56 6.58 21.74
C VAL A 15 2.29 5.74 21.89
N LYS A 16 1.25 6.17 21.19
CA LYS A 16 0.00 5.44 20.99
C LYS A 16 -0.12 5.04 19.54
N LEU A 17 -0.56 3.81 19.30
CA LEU A 17 -0.88 3.29 17.98
C LEU A 17 -2.40 3.35 17.78
N ILE A 18 -2.81 4.00 16.71
CA ILE A 18 -4.22 4.26 16.38
C ILE A 18 -4.56 3.57 15.09
N ARG A 19 -5.65 2.81 15.06
CA ARG A 19 -6.19 2.26 13.82
C ARG A 19 -6.62 3.37 12.88
N CYS A 20 -6.26 3.25 11.62
CA CYS A 20 -6.70 4.19 10.59
C CYS A 20 -7.53 3.48 9.53
N VAL A 21 -6.89 2.84 8.56
CA VAL A 21 -7.58 2.15 7.44
C VAL A 21 -6.84 0.89 7.03
N GLY A 22 -7.59 -0.11 6.54
CA GLY A 22 -7.04 -1.15 5.68
C GLY A 22 -6.97 -0.63 4.25
N ARG A 23 -5.91 -0.96 3.52
CA ARG A 23 -5.70 -0.53 2.15
C ARG A 23 -5.28 -1.69 1.27
N GLU A 24 -6.00 -1.92 0.17
CA GLU A 24 -5.68 -2.97 -0.78
C GLU A 24 -4.39 -2.63 -1.53
N GLN A 25 -3.43 -3.53 -1.47
CA GLN A 25 -2.25 -3.57 -2.31
C GLN A 25 -2.37 -4.69 -3.33
N GLY A 26 -1.93 -4.44 -4.55
CA GLY A 26 -1.98 -5.41 -5.64
C GLY A 26 -1.17 -4.97 -6.84
N LEU A 27 -1.27 -5.76 -7.90
CA LEU A 27 -0.66 -5.42 -9.18
C LEU A 27 -1.60 -4.54 -9.99
N MET A 28 -1.07 -3.42 -10.44
CA MET A 28 -1.66 -2.58 -11.45
C MET A 28 -1.16 -3.05 -12.82
N VAL A 29 -2.05 -3.25 -13.76
CA VAL A 29 -1.75 -3.71 -15.13
C VAL A 29 -2.54 -2.88 -16.14
N ALA A 30 -2.11 -2.87 -17.39
CA ALA A 30 -2.80 -2.17 -18.46
C ALA A 30 -4.26 -2.64 -18.58
N LYS A 31 -5.14 -1.74 -19.00
CA LYS A 31 -6.57 -2.02 -19.19
C LYS A 31 -6.79 -3.25 -20.08
N GLY A 32 -7.67 -4.14 -19.64
CA GLY A 32 -7.94 -5.42 -20.31
C GLY A 32 -6.89 -6.50 -20.02
N ASN A 33 -5.90 -6.21 -19.19
CA ASN A 33 -4.88 -7.18 -18.76
C ASN A 33 -4.28 -8.00 -19.92
N PRO A 34 -3.65 -7.38 -20.91
CA PRO A 34 -3.28 -8.03 -22.17
C PRO A 34 -2.24 -9.16 -22.01
N LEU A 35 -1.52 -9.19 -20.90
CA LEU A 35 -0.52 -10.24 -20.62
C LEU A 35 -1.03 -11.32 -19.66
N ASP A 36 -2.33 -11.32 -19.37
CA ASP A 36 -2.98 -12.32 -18.50
C ASP A 36 -2.23 -12.53 -17.17
N ILE A 37 -1.97 -11.43 -16.47
CA ILE A 37 -1.33 -11.42 -15.15
C ILE A 37 -2.42 -11.71 -14.11
N GLN A 38 -2.31 -12.83 -13.39
CA GLN A 38 -3.34 -13.28 -12.44
C GLN A 38 -2.87 -13.25 -10.98
N LYS A 39 -1.56 -13.32 -10.75
CA LYS A 39 -0.94 -13.40 -9.43
C LYS A 39 0.42 -12.72 -9.43
N PHE A 40 0.98 -12.51 -8.22
CA PHE A 40 2.26 -11.82 -8.08
C PHE A 40 3.40 -12.51 -8.85
N ALA A 41 3.47 -13.84 -8.84
CA ALA A 41 4.52 -14.58 -9.55
C ALA A 41 4.55 -14.31 -11.08
N ASP A 42 3.46 -13.84 -11.66
CA ASP A 42 3.38 -13.57 -13.09
C ASP A 42 4.25 -12.36 -13.54
N ILE A 43 4.77 -11.56 -12.60
CA ILE A 43 5.74 -10.50 -12.91
C ILE A 43 7.06 -11.05 -13.48
N ALA A 44 7.34 -12.34 -13.24
CA ALA A 44 8.53 -13.02 -13.76
C ALA A 44 8.29 -13.73 -15.10
N LYS A 45 7.08 -13.65 -15.68
CA LYS A 45 6.80 -14.18 -17.02
C LYS A 45 7.64 -13.48 -18.08
N ASP A 46 8.09 -14.24 -19.09
CA ASP A 46 8.78 -13.67 -20.23
C ASP A 46 7.94 -12.59 -20.91
N GLY A 47 8.60 -11.47 -21.22
CA GLY A 47 7.96 -10.32 -21.87
C GLY A 47 7.22 -9.35 -20.95
N VAL A 48 7.09 -9.65 -19.67
CA VAL A 48 6.51 -8.70 -18.68
C VAL A 48 7.57 -7.69 -18.26
N ARG A 49 7.27 -6.41 -18.46
CA ARG A 49 8.10 -5.28 -18.00
C ARG A 49 7.53 -4.76 -16.69
N TYR A 50 8.24 -5.01 -15.61
CA TYR A 50 7.86 -4.59 -14.27
C TYR A 50 8.45 -3.23 -13.91
N VAL A 51 7.74 -2.45 -13.09
CA VAL A 51 8.25 -1.24 -12.43
C VAL A 51 7.96 -1.30 -10.94
N ASN A 52 8.95 -1.02 -10.14
CA ASN A 52 8.89 -1.12 -8.69
C ASN A 52 8.67 0.24 -8.02
N ARG A 53 8.36 0.22 -6.74
CA ARG A 53 8.48 1.37 -5.84
C ARG A 53 9.92 1.47 -5.34
N GLN A 54 10.33 2.68 -4.94
CA GLN A 54 11.66 2.92 -4.37
C GLN A 54 11.93 2.03 -3.15
N LYS A 55 13.19 1.68 -2.96
CA LYS A 55 13.68 0.95 -1.78
C LYS A 55 13.28 1.67 -0.50
N GLY A 56 12.79 0.89 0.50
CA GLY A 56 12.30 1.42 1.77
C GLY A 56 10.82 1.79 1.80
N SER A 57 10.11 1.84 0.68
CA SER A 57 8.65 1.96 0.70
C SER A 57 7.99 0.66 1.18
N GLY A 58 6.85 0.75 1.88
CA GLY A 58 6.10 -0.41 2.34
C GLY A 58 5.72 -1.37 1.19
N THR A 59 5.34 -0.82 0.04
CA THR A 59 5.03 -1.62 -1.17
C THR A 59 6.25 -2.35 -1.73
N ARG A 60 7.45 -1.74 -1.70
CA ARG A 60 8.67 -2.41 -2.11
C ARG A 60 9.05 -3.52 -1.12
N ILE A 61 8.94 -3.26 0.18
CA ILE A 61 9.16 -4.27 1.22
C ILE A 61 8.22 -5.46 1.03
N LEU A 62 6.95 -5.20 0.70
CA LEU A 62 5.99 -6.25 0.38
C LEU A 62 6.39 -7.03 -0.88
N ALA A 63 6.78 -6.36 -1.96
CA ALA A 63 7.23 -7.03 -3.19
C ALA A 63 8.46 -7.91 -2.95
N ASP A 64 9.47 -7.40 -2.23
CA ASP A 64 10.67 -8.17 -1.86
C ASP A 64 10.32 -9.39 -0.98
N TYR A 65 9.36 -9.24 -0.05
CA TYR A 65 8.85 -10.33 0.78
C TYR A 65 8.14 -11.40 -0.06
N LEU A 66 7.27 -10.99 -1.00
CA LEU A 66 6.57 -11.92 -1.90
C LEU A 66 7.55 -12.66 -2.81
N CYS A 67 8.55 -11.97 -3.39
CA CYS A 67 9.60 -12.65 -4.15
C CYS A 67 10.28 -13.76 -3.33
N LYS A 68 10.60 -13.46 -2.08
CA LYS A 68 11.24 -14.44 -1.19
C LYS A 68 10.33 -15.63 -0.86
N THR A 69 9.06 -15.36 -0.52
CA THR A 69 8.12 -16.41 -0.09
C THR A 69 7.64 -17.28 -1.25
N GLU A 70 7.50 -16.70 -2.44
CA GLU A 70 7.11 -17.42 -3.66
C GLU A 70 8.30 -17.93 -4.46
N GLN A 71 9.52 -17.78 -3.92
CA GLN A 71 10.78 -18.24 -4.53
C GLN A 71 11.02 -17.68 -5.94
N ILE A 72 10.66 -16.40 -6.13
CA ILE A 72 10.91 -15.69 -7.38
C ILE A 72 12.31 -15.08 -7.33
N ASP A 73 13.14 -15.39 -8.30
CA ASP A 73 14.44 -14.73 -8.47
C ASP A 73 14.23 -13.30 -8.98
N MET A 74 14.52 -12.30 -8.15
CA MET A 74 14.39 -10.90 -8.51
C MET A 74 15.21 -10.51 -9.75
N ALA A 75 16.33 -11.19 -9.99
CA ALA A 75 17.15 -10.96 -11.17
C ALA A 75 16.48 -11.43 -12.47
N SER A 76 15.52 -12.35 -12.37
CA SER A 76 14.73 -12.82 -13.52
C SER A 76 13.58 -11.89 -13.88
N VAL A 77 13.20 -10.96 -13.00
CA VAL A 77 12.11 -10.02 -13.24
C VAL A 77 12.64 -8.81 -14.01
N TYR A 78 12.25 -8.70 -15.28
CA TYR A 78 12.68 -7.57 -16.10
C TYR A 78 12.12 -6.24 -15.57
N GLY A 79 13.01 -5.34 -15.19
CA GLY A 79 12.64 -4.03 -14.65
C GLY A 79 12.49 -3.99 -13.13
N TYR A 80 12.84 -5.04 -12.37
CA TYR A 80 12.72 -5.03 -10.90
C TYR A 80 13.47 -3.87 -10.23
N GLU A 81 14.59 -3.44 -10.81
CA GLU A 81 15.39 -2.32 -10.31
C GLU A 81 14.92 -0.94 -10.83
N ARG A 82 13.91 -0.89 -11.70
CA ARG A 82 13.28 0.38 -12.10
C ARG A 82 12.39 0.86 -10.94
N GLU A 83 12.66 2.05 -10.45
CA GLU A 83 12.00 2.58 -9.27
C GLU A 83 11.20 3.86 -9.55
N GLU A 84 10.02 3.94 -8.93
CA GLU A 84 9.16 5.11 -8.91
C GLU A 84 8.84 5.52 -7.46
N MET A 85 8.74 6.84 -7.24
CA MET A 85 8.61 7.40 -5.90
C MET A 85 7.19 7.35 -5.33
N THR A 86 6.16 7.21 -6.18
CA THR A 86 4.76 7.24 -5.77
C THR A 86 3.96 6.11 -6.44
N HIS A 87 2.80 5.77 -5.87
CA HIS A 87 1.88 4.82 -6.51
C HIS A 87 1.37 5.34 -7.86
N THR A 88 1.13 6.66 -7.93
CA THR A 88 0.66 7.31 -9.15
C THR A 88 1.72 7.36 -10.24
N SER A 89 3.01 7.50 -9.90
CA SER A 89 4.07 7.42 -10.90
C SER A 89 4.25 6.00 -11.45
N VAL A 90 4.11 4.96 -10.62
CA VAL A 90 4.05 3.57 -11.09
C VAL A 90 2.87 3.39 -12.06
N ALA A 91 1.68 3.85 -11.69
CA ALA A 91 0.49 3.77 -12.53
C ALA A 91 0.68 4.52 -13.87
N ALA A 92 1.32 5.69 -13.85
CA ALA A 92 1.63 6.46 -15.06
C ALA A 92 2.57 5.71 -16.02
N GLN A 93 3.57 4.98 -15.50
CA GLN A 93 4.45 4.14 -16.33
C GLN A 93 3.68 3.04 -17.04
N ILE A 94 2.71 2.43 -16.36
CA ILE A 94 1.87 1.39 -16.96
C ILE A 94 0.90 1.99 -17.98
N ALA A 95 0.23 3.09 -17.63
CA ALA A 95 -0.71 3.76 -18.51
C ALA A 95 -0.05 4.28 -19.81
N SER A 96 1.21 4.70 -19.74
CA SER A 96 1.99 5.15 -20.93
C SER A 96 2.55 3.99 -21.78
N GLY A 97 2.43 2.74 -21.32
CA GLY A 97 3.03 1.59 -21.99
C GLY A 97 4.53 1.41 -21.76
N SER A 98 5.13 2.18 -20.85
CA SER A 98 6.56 2.04 -20.48
C SER A 98 6.82 0.84 -19.57
N ALA A 99 5.79 0.35 -18.88
CA ALA A 99 5.79 -0.87 -18.09
C ALA A 99 4.47 -1.61 -18.30
N ASP A 100 4.43 -2.88 -17.93
CA ASP A 100 3.25 -3.73 -18.07
C ASP A 100 2.59 -4.03 -16.73
N ALA A 101 3.38 -4.06 -15.65
CA ALA A 101 2.92 -4.32 -14.30
C ALA A 101 3.72 -3.56 -13.24
N GLY A 102 3.11 -3.28 -12.12
CA GLY A 102 3.76 -2.72 -10.93
C GLY A 102 2.88 -2.83 -9.70
N MET A 103 3.50 -3.02 -8.53
CA MET A 103 2.77 -3.04 -7.27
C MET A 103 2.30 -1.64 -6.87
N GLY A 104 1.07 -1.55 -6.43
CA GLY A 104 0.49 -0.30 -5.96
C GLY A 104 -0.83 -0.48 -5.23
N ILE A 105 -1.61 0.58 -5.15
CA ILE A 105 -2.90 0.63 -4.47
C ILE A 105 -4.04 0.78 -5.48
N TYR A 106 -5.22 0.25 -5.15
CA TYR A 106 -6.39 0.29 -6.03
C TYR A 106 -6.73 1.71 -6.50
N SER A 107 -6.68 2.71 -5.61
CA SER A 107 -7.02 4.10 -5.97
C SER A 107 -6.08 4.68 -7.03
N ALA A 108 -4.81 4.28 -7.08
CA ALA A 108 -3.88 4.69 -8.13
C ALA A 108 -4.22 4.01 -9.47
N ALA A 109 -4.54 2.72 -9.47
CA ALA A 109 -5.01 2.02 -10.65
C ALA A 109 -6.27 2.66 -11.23
N LYS A 110 -7.25 2.95 -10.37
CA LYS A 110 -8.51 3.61 -10.75
C LYS A 110 -8.27 4.98 -11.39
N LEU A 111 -7.35 5.79 -10.83
CA LEU A 111 -7.05 7.12 -11.34
C LEU A 111 -6.53 7.10 -12.79
N TYR A 112 -5.80 6.05 -13.17
CA TYR A 112 -5.21 5.88 -14.50
C TYR A 112 -5.97 4.89 -15.40
N ASP A 113 -7.19 4.49 -15.01
CA ASP A 113 -8.02 3.51 -15.73
C ASP A 113 -7.27 2.19 -16.01
N LEU A 114 -6.50 1.71 -15.05
CA LEU A 114 -5.81 0.43 -15.09
C LEU A 114 -6.66 -0.68 -14.46
N ASP A 115 -6.40 -1.92 -14.86
CA ASP A 115 -6.90 -3.07 -14.15
C ASP A 115 -6.06 -3.35 -12.90
N PHE A 116 -6.68 -3.95 -11.89
CA PHE A 116 -6.06 -4.19 -10.59
C PHE A 116 -6.28 -5.63 -10.15
N ILE A 117 -5.18 -6.30 -9.80
CA ILE A 117 -5.18 -7.65 -9.26
C ILE A 117 -4.84 -7.56 -7.77
N PRO A 118 -5.83 -7.73 -6.86
CA PRO A 118 -5.58 -7.60 -5.42
C PRO A 118 -4.64 -8.71 -4.92
N ILE A 119 -3.69 -8.35 -4.07
CA ILE A 119 -2.74 -9.28 -3.46
C ILE A 119 -2.95 -9.39 -1.95
N CYS A 120 -3.05 -8.27 -1.24
CA CYS A 120 -3.28 -8.25 0.20
C CYS A 120 -3.91 -6.93 0.65
N VAL A 121 -4.34 -6.92 1.90
CA VAL A 121 -4.72 -5.68 2.61
C VAL A 121 -3.62 -5.35 3.60
N GLU A 122 -3.08 -4.14 3.52
CA GLU A 122 -2.17 -3.59 4.52
C GLU A 122 -2.93 -2.77 5.56
N GLU A 123 -2.51 -2.87 6.81
CA GLU A 123 -3.02 -2.02 7.88
C GLU A 123 -2.19 -0.72 7.94
N TYR A 124 -2.86 0.37 7.66
CA TYR A 124 -2.28 1.71 7.73
C TYR A 124 -2.71 2.35 9.04
N ASP A 125 -1.79 2.42 10.01
CA ASP A 125 -2.03 2.93 11.34
C ASP A 125 -1.27 4.24 11.58
N LEU A 126 -1.71 5.00 12.59
CA LEU A 126 -1.07 6.24 13.00
C LEU A 126 -0.30 6.02 14.31
N ILE A 127 0.93 6.51 14.36
CA ILE A 127 1.71 6.57 15.60
C ILE A 127 1.68 8.02 16.09
N ILE A 128 1.18 8.22 17.31
CA ILE A 128 1.05 9.53 17.93
C ILE A 128 1.84 9.52 19.23
N SER A 129 2.73 10.51 19.43
CA SER A 129 3.48 10.63 20.68
C SER A 129 2.54 10.89 21.85
N ASP A 130 2.86 10.34 23.02
CA ASP A 130 2.08 10.55 24.24
C ASP A 130 2.01 12.05 24.62
N TYR A 131 3.09 12.79 24.35
CA TYR A 131 3.13 14.24 24.51
C TYR A 131 2.05 14.96 23.69
N ALA A 132 1.82 14.54 22.44
CA ALA A 132 0.82 15.17 21.56
C ALA A 132 -0.60 14.67 21.80
N TRP A 133 -0.79 13.52 22.46
CA TRP A 133 -2.05 12.82 22.57
C TRP A 133 -3.20 13.70 23.09
N ASN A 134 -2.97 14.47 24.14
CA ASN A 134 -4.00 15.28 24.78
C ASN A 134 -4.16 16.67 24.16
N THR A 135 -3.46 16.96 23.07
CA THR A 135 -3.61 18.26 22.39
C THR A 135 -4.98 18.36 21.70
N PRO A 136 -5.58 19.56 21.63
CA PRO A 136 -6.84 19.77 20.92
C PRO A 136 -6.81 19.30 19.46
N MET A 137 -5.67 19.47 18.78
CA MET A 137 -5.47 19.06 17.40
C MET A 137 -5.59 17.54 17.23
N VAL A 138 -4.94 16.74 18.08
CA VAL A 138 -5.02 15.29 18.04
C VAL A 138 -6.40 14.79 18.41
N GLN A 139 -7.05 15.40 19.41
CA GLN A 139 -8.43 15.04 19.78
C GLN A 139 -9.41 15.34 18.65
N GLN A 140 -9.22 16.43 17.92
CA GLN A 140 -10.01 16.73 16.71
C GLN A 140 -9.75 15.71 15.59
N LEU A 141 -8.49 15.31 15.36
CA LEU A 141 -8.15 14.22 14.42
C LEU A 141 -8.89 12.93 14.78
N MET A 142 -8.93 12.56 16.07
CA MET A 142 -9.64 11.37 16.52
C MET A 142 -11.14 11.43 16.24
N GLN A 143 -11.76 12.62 16.41
CA GLN A 143 -13.16 12.81 16.04
C GLN A 143 -13.40 12.66 14.54
N VAL A 144 -12.49 13.20 13.71
CA VAL A 144 -12.57 13.07 12.25
C VAL A 144 -12.47 11.60 11.84
N LEU A 145 -11.47 10.85 12.35
CA LEU A 145 -11.29 9.42 12.03
C LEU A 145 -12.53 8.57 12.35
N LYS A 146 -13.27 8.92 13.42
CA LYS A 146 -14.48 8.22 13.86
C LYS A 146 -15.76 8.70 13.15
N SER A 147 -15.68 9.73 12.31
CA SER A 147 -16.83 10.30 11.67
C SER A 147 -17.33 9.49 10.46
N ASP A 148 -18.63 9.52 10.21
CA ASP A 148 -19.23 8.93 9.01
C ASP A 148 -18.74 9.60 7.73
N ILE A 149 -18.45 10.90 7.78
CA ILE A 149 -17.92 11.67 6.65
C ILE A 149 -16.54 11.12 6.24
N PHE A 150 -15.66 10.85 7.21
CA PHE A 150 -14.36 10.22 6.93
C PHE A 150 -14.54 8.86 6.27
N ARG A 151 -15.37 7.99 6.86
CA ARG A 151 -15.69 6.67 6.33
C ARG A 151 -16.18 6.75 4.89
N GLN A 152 -17.16 7.60 4.63
CA GLN A 152 -17.74 7.77 3.30
C GLN A 152 -16.69 8.20 2.28
N LYS A 153 -15.89 9.23 2.59
CA LYS A 153 -14.86 9.75 1.68
C LYS A 153 -13.77 8.73 1.38
N ILE A 154 -13.35 7.95 2.38
CA ILE A 154 -12.37 6.88 2.17
C ILE A 154 -12.95 5.76 1.28
N MET A 155 -14.20 5.35 1.51
CA MET A 155 -14.85 4.32 0.69
C MET A 155 -15.05 4.77 -0.76
N GLU A 156 -15.30 6.05 -1.02
CA GLU A 156 -15.43 6.63 -2.37
C GLU A 156 -14.13 6.50 -3.20
N LEU A 157 -12.97 6.49 -2.56
CA LEU A 157 -11.69 6.26 -3.23
C LEU A 157 -11.59 4.85 -3.83
N GLY A 158 -12.21 3.86 -3.17
CA GLY A 158 -12.12 2.45 -3.50
C GLY A 158 -10.81 1.79 -3.01
N GLY A 159 -10.86 0.48 -2.76
CA GLY A 159 -9.71 -0.28 -2.28
C GLY A 159 -9.31 0.00 -0.82
N TYR A 160 -10.21 0.59 -0.04
CA TYR A 160 -10.00 0.85 1.37
C TYR A 160 -11.05 0.13 2.24
N GLN A 161 -10.65 -0.24 3.43
CA GLN A 161 -11.50 -0.81 4.47
C GLN A 161 -11.38 0.06 5.72
N VAL A 162 -12.53 0.48 6.28
CA VAL A 162 -12.58 1.31 7.49
C VAL A 162 -13.21 0.51 8.61
N HIS A 163 -12.36 -0.12 9.43
CA HIS A 163 -12.76 -0.89 10.59
C HIS A 163 -12.16 -0.27 11.84
N ASN A 164 -13.02 0.27 12.73
CA ASN A 164 -12.59 0.84 14.00
C ASN A 164 -11.53 1.94 13.88
N ALA A 165 -11.64 2.81 12.86
CA ALA A 165 -10.76 3.96 12.69
C ALA A 165 -10.84 4.88 13.91
N GLY A 166 -9.69 5.31 14.43
CA GLY A 166 -9.58 6.11 15.63
C GLY A 166 -9.55 5.30 16.95
N ASP A 167 -9.59 3.97 16.90
CA ASP A 167 -9.43 3.16 18.10
C ASP A 167 -7.95 2.93 18.44
N LEU A 168 -7.66 2.96 19.75
CA LEU A 168 -6.35 2.59 20.27
C LEU A 168 -6.11 1.09 20.11
N PHE A 169 -4.91 0.72 19.74
CA PHE A 169 -4.46 -0.65 19.93
C PHE A 169 -4.26 -0.91 21.42
N SER A 170 -4.95 -1.91 21.92
CA SER A 170 -4.85 -2.41 23.29
C SER A 170 -3.67 -3.39 23.46
#